data_dccca3cb420e994945dffec1bede4a08
#
_entry.id   dccca3cb420e994945dffec1bede4a08
#
_cell.length_a   1.000
_cell.length_b   1.000
_cell.length_c   1.000
_cell.angle_alpha   90.00
_cell.angle_beta   90.00
_cell.angle_gamma   90.00
#
_symmetry.space_group_name_H-M   'P 1'
#
loop_
_entity.id
_entity.type
_entity.pdbx_description
1 polymer ?
#
loop_
_entity_poly.entity_id
_entity_poly.type
_entity_poly.pdbx_seq_one_letter_code
_entity_poly.pdbx_strand_id
1 'polypeptide(L)'
;ALFLSLAALHPEQMKKYASLATAYAIVFDQSFPRDWPHHQVPQDDLPLEAVSLGDRFIDLIKAHSMRKLEYDPSQLSVTELKFVIDHPLSIEELQWAREQVPFRRAGFEKIFSSINYDRRRLLASAFSWPHGKYSLASIRARGGICVDQAYFSSIVGKAKGIPTLTFVGQGSGGGHAWFGFLKSPGRWETDCGRYENQNYPVGNAIDPQLWQPITDDELGALARGEKNLSGFRGKAVDYFAWALVNQEAPFHRESLVRARTLHPTFVDVWRKEAQWLETHENDLREKRNFWEKWLKAFSNTVDLKIEGQKKLADVYDQMGNPRQAEKIRSLIVRQNRSGRFDLAISEGAEQLMAKVEARNWTEAEKTYERMVKDFEKTAGGELFYGLIRPYVRALIEANQRERAVEAVEFLRKRKVLDLSPGSILAGEMSKLLGRFN
;
A
#
# COMPACT_ATOMS: atom_id res chain seq x y z
N ALA A 1 -11.10 -13.80 19.89
CA ALA A 1 -10.37 -14.84 20.65
C ALA A 1 -9.03 -14.32 21.19
N LEU A 2 -8.10 -13.85 20.34
CA LEU A 2 -6.73 -13.45 20.74
C LEU A 2 -6.68 -12.34 21.80
N PHE A 3 -7.51 -11.29 21.68
CA PHE A 3 -7.60 -10.24 22.69
C PHE A 3 -7.99 -10.79 24.07
N LEU A 4 -8.99 -11.67 24.12
CA LEU A 4 -9.44 -12.29 25.38
C LEU A 4 -8.36 -13.20 25.98
N SER A 5 -7.60 -13.90 25.14
CA SER A 5 -6.48 -14.71 25.61
C SER A 5 -5.39 -13.85 26.26
N LEU A 6 -5.00 -12.73 25.61
CA LEU A 6 -4.05 -11.79 26.19
C LEU A 6 -4.57 -11.16 27.50
N ALA A 7 -5.85 -10.82 27.55
CA ALA A 7 -6.49 -10.27 28.75
C ALA A 7 -6.49 -11.26 29.93
N ALA A 8 -6.73 -12.54 29.64
CA ALA A 8 -6.69 -13.58 30.66
C ALA A 8 -5.28 -13.88 31.17
N LEU A 9 -4.28 -13.89 30.27
CA LEU A 9 -2.89 -14.16 30.60
C LEU A 9 -2.18 -12.99 31.30
N HIS A 10 -2.55 -11.75 30.94
CA HIS A 10 -1.85 -10.55 31.39
C HIS A 10 -2.78 -9.44 31.88
N PRO A 11 -3.67 -9.68 32.86
CA PRO A 11 -4.73 -8.74 33.28
C PRO A 11 -4.21 -7.39 33.78
N GLU A 12 -3.06 -7.36 34.44
CA GLU A 12 -2.50 -6.10 34.94
C GLU A 12 -1.94 -5.22 33.82
N GLN A 13 -1.33 -5.83 32.79
CA GLN A 13 -0.81 -5.13 31.63
C GLN A 13 -1.95 -4.55 30.77
N MET A 14 -3.11 -5.21 30.73
CA MET A 14 -4.28 -4.75 29.98
C MET A 14 -4.78 -3.39 30.44
N LYS A 15 -4.64 -3.04 31.73
CA LYS A 15 -5.06 -1.73 32.25
C LYS A 15 -4.37 -0.57 31.53
N LYS A 16 -3.13 -0.78 31.09
CA LYS A 16 -2.33 0.26 30.43
C LYS A 16 -2.16 0.01 28.91
N TYR A 17 -2.11 -1.24 28.48
CA TYR A 17 -1.71 -1.62 27.11
C TYR A 17 -2.85 -2.29 26.33
N ALA A 18 -4.11 -1.95 26.61
CA ALA A 18 -5.26 -2.52 25.88
C ALA A 18 -5.22 -2.26 24.37
N SER A 19 -4.77 -1.06 23.94
CA SER A 19 -4.59 -0.75 22.51
C SER A 19 -3.53 -1.63 21.85
N LEU A 20 -2.43 -1.93 22.57
CA LEU A 20 -1.40 -2.85 22.09
C LEU A 20 -1.94 -4.28 21.95
N ALA A 21 -2.68 -4.77 22.95
CA ALA A 21 -3.32 -6.08 22.87
C ALA A 21 -4.34 -6.16 21.72
N THR A 22 -5.08 -5.08 21.47
CA THR A 22 -5.99 -4.97 20.33
C THR A 22 -5.21 -5.04 19.02
N ALA A 23 -4.10 -4.31 18.89
CA ALA A 23 -3.27 -4.34 17.69
C ALA A 23 -2.75 -5.78 17.41
N TYR A 24 -2.24 -6.48 18.42
CA TYR A 24 -1.85 -7.90 18.29
C TYR A 24 -3.02 -8.78 17.84
N ALA A 25 -4.22 -8.55 18.39
CA ALA A 25 -5.40 -9.36 18.04
C ALA A 25 -5.83 -9.19 16.59
N ILE A 26 -5.69 -7.98 16.02
CA ILE A 26 -6.11 -7.70 14.63
C ILE A 26 -5.02 -7.99 13.58
N VAL A 27 -3.73 -7.96 13.95
CA VAL A 27 -2.64 -8.28 13.02
C VAL A 27 -2.41 -9.79 12.93
N PHE A 28 -2.60 -10.51 14.03
CA PHE A 28 -2.35 -11.95 14.13
C PHE A 28 -3.63 -12.79 14.05
N ASP A 29 -4.78 -12.23 13.67
CA ASP A 29 -6.00 -12.99 13.39
C ASP A 29 -5.96 -13.73 12.05
N GLN A 30 -5.03 -13.33 11.19
CA GLN A 30 -4.74 -13.93 9.88
C GLN A 30 -3.27 -14.36 9.81
N SER A 31 -3.00 -15.30 8.93
CA SER A 31 -1.61 -15.70 8.63
C SER A 31 -0.91 -14.59 7.85
N PHE A 32 0.38 -14.41 8.11
CA PHE A 32 1.23 -13.54 7.31
C PHE A 32 1.26 -14.00 5.85
N PRO A 33 1.38 -13.08 4.87
CA PRO A 33 1.56 -13.44 3.47
C PRO A 33 2.76 -14.39 3.28
N ARG A 34 2.62 -15.33 2.35
CA ARG A 34 3.69 -16.32 2.08
C ARG A 34 4.98 -15.71 1.59
N ASP A 35 4.93 -14.54 0.98
CA ASP A 35 6.06 -13.78 0.47
C ASP A 35 6.49 -12.64 1.42
N TRP A 36 6.04 -12.67 2.69
CA TRP A 36 6.53 -11.73 3.69
C TRP A 36 8.04 -11.94 3.94
N PRO A 37 8.86 -10.91 4.07
CA PRO A 37 8.58 -9.47 3.94
C PRO A 37 8.50 -9.00 2.49
N HIS A 38 9.03 -9.76 1.53
CA HIS A 38 8.97 -9.59 0.09
C HIS A 38 9.50 -10.84 -0.65
N HIS A 39 9.07 -11.04 -1.89
CA HIS A 39 9.34 -12.24 -2.69
C HIS A 39 10.82 -12.52 -3.03
N GLN A 40 11.74 -11.62 -2.67
CA GLN A 40 13.19 -11.77 -2.97
C GLN A 40 13.96 -12.49 -1.85
N VAL A 41 13.27 -12.91 -0.78
CA VAL A 41 13.85 -13.63 0.34
C VAL A 41 13.24 -15.03 0.43
N PRO A 42 14.07 -16.10 0.41
CA PRO A 42 13.57 -17.44 0.73
C PRO A 42 13.02 -17.47 2.16
N GLN A 43 11.88 -18.10 2.36
CA GLN A 43 11.22 -18.17 3.68
C GLN A 43 12.11 -18.87 4.72
N ASP A 44 12.87 -19.89 4.30
CA ASP A 44 13.78 -20.62 5.17
C ASP A 44 14.97 -19.80 5.67
N ASP A 45 15.27 -18.68 5.01
CA ASP A 45 16.34 -17.78 5.39
C ASP A 45 15.90 -16.73 6.43
N LEU A 46 14.60 -16.58 6.70
CA LEU A 46 14.10 -15.62 7.67
C LEU A 46 14.38 -16.06 9.11
N PRO A 47 14.72 -15.14 10.03
CA PRO A 47 14.92 -15.42 11.45
C PRO A 47 13.57 -15.54 12.18
N LEU A 48 12.75 -16.50 11.74
CA LEU A 48 11.44 -16.78 12.31
C LEU A 48 11.56 -17.68 13.54
N GLU A 49 10.67 -17.49 14.48
CA GLU A 49 10.52 -18.34 15.65
C GLU A 49 9.04 -18.47 16.02
N ALA A 50 8.65 -19.63 16.47
CA ALA A 50 7.30 -19.90 16.98
C ALA A 50 7.13 -19.27 18.38
N VAL A 51 7.11 -17.95 18.44
CA VAL A 51 6.92 -17.20 19.68
C VAL A 51 5.44 -16.99 19.94
N SER A 52 4.98 -17.25 21.16
CA SER A 52 3.61 -16.98 21.54
C SER A 52 3.28 -15.48 21.46
N LEU A 53 2.02 -15.14 21.20
CA LEU A 53 1.58 -13.73 21.22
C LEU A 53 1.78 -13.10 22.60
N GLY A 54 1.60 -13.87 23.66
CA GLY A 54 1.86 -13.43 25.05
C GLY A 54 3.30 -13.02 25.25
N ASP A 55 4.26 -13.82 24.78
CA ASP A 55 5.69 -13.50 24.89
C ASP A 55 6.07 -12.27 24.07
N ARG A 56 5.54 -12.13 22.86
CA ARG A 56 5.73 -10.92 22.02
C ARG A 56 5.18 -9.67 22.70
N PHE A 57 3.97 -9.76 23.22
CA PHE A 57 3.30 -8.68 23.95
C PHE A 57 4.14 -8.26 25.18
N ILE A 58 4.62 -9.22 25.96
CA ILE A 58 5.45 -8.97 27.15
C ILE A 58 6.85 -8.46 26.78
N ASP A 59 7.49 -8.96 25.69
CA ASP A 59 8.80 -8.44 25.25
C ASP A 59 8.73 -6.94 24.95
N LEU A 60 7.70 -6.48 24.23
CA LEU A 60 7.54 -5.05 23.93
C LEU A 60 7.29 -4.22 25.20
N ILE A 61 6.49 -4.71 26.15
CA ILE A 61 6.26 -4.05 27.45
C ILE A 61 7.55 -3.99 28.28
N LYS A 62 8.32 -5.07 28.33
CA LYS A 62 9.64 -5.09 28.99
C LYS A 62 10.60 -4.09 28.35
N ALA A 63 10.67 -4.06 27.01
CA ALA A 63 11.50 -3.10 26.30
C ALA A 63 11.11 -1.65 26.63
N HIS A 64 9.79 -1.37 26.75
CA HIS A 64 9.30 -0.07 27.20
C HIS A 64 9.73 0.24 28.63
N SER A 65 9.54 -0.67 29.59
CA SER A 65 9.94 -0.48 30.99
C SER A 65 11.43 -0.24 31.15
N MET A 66 12.25 -0.85 30.29
CA MET A 66 13.70 -0.68 30.23
C MET A 66 14.14 0.58 29.45
N ARG A 67 13.21 1.42 29.01
CA ARG A 67 13.47 2.64 28.19
C ARG A 67 14.23 2.37 26.88
N LYS A 68 14.00 1.19 26.29
CA LYS A 68 14.59 0.79 24.99
C LYS A 68 13.69 1.17 23.79
N LEU A 69 12.51 1.72 24.03
CA LEU A 69 11.57 2.17 22.99
C LEU A 69 11.58 3.70 22.84
N GLU A 70 11.33 4.14 21.63
CA GLU A 70 11.24 5.57 21.24
C GLU A 70 9.84 6.17 21.45
N TYR A 71 8.80 5.33 21.48
CA TYR A 71 7.44 5.68 21.84
C TYR A 71 6.96 4.86 23.04
N ASP A 72 6.07 5.44 23.84
CA ASP A 72 5.29 4.70 24.82
C ASP A 72 4.15 3.98 24.09
N PRO A 73 4.13 2.63 24.03
CA PRO A 73 3.08 1.89 23.33
C PRO A 73 1.66 2.15 23.87
N SER A 74 1.53 2.63 25.12
CA SER A 74 0.25 2.97 25.71
C SER A 74 -0.34 4.30 25.20
N GLN A 75 0.47 5.10 24.49
CA GLN A 75 0.07 6.41 23.94
C GLN A 75 -0.16 6.37 22.43
N LEU A 76 0.16 5.26 21.78
CA LEU A 76 -0.10 5.08 20.35
C LEU A 76 -1.51 4.54 20.12
N SER A 77 -2.12 4.95 19.01
CA SER A 77 -3.39 4.38 18.55
C SER A 77 -3.22 2.93 18.12
N VAL A 78 -4.32 2.18 18.05
CA VAL A 78 -4.33 0.81 17.50
C VAL A 78 -3.78 0.80 16.09
N THR A 79 -4.16 1.77 15.26
CA THR A 79 -3.70 1.91 13.88
C THR A 79 -2.19 2.14 13.80
N GLU A 80 -1.60 2.97 14.67
CA GLU A 80 -0.16 3.16 14.73
C GLU A 80 0.56 1.90 15.22
N LEU A 81 0.01 1.24 16.23
CA LEU A 81 0.57 0.02 16.81
C LEU A 81 0.60 -1.17 15.85
N LYS A 82 -0.35 -1.27 14.91
CA LYS A 82 -0.30 -2.29 13.85
C LYS A 82 1.06 -2.30 13.16
N PHE A 83 1.60 -1.12 12.86
CA PHE A 83 2.86 -0.94 12.16
C PHE A 83 4.11 -1.05 13.05
N VAL A 84 3.95 -1.40 14.32
CA VAL A 84 5.04 -1.79 15.24
C VAL A 84 5.19 -3.29 15.30
N ILE A 85 4.07 -4.03 15.22
CA ILE A 85 4.03 -5.46 15.59
C ILE A 85 3.82 -6.39 14.38
N ASP A 86 3.72 -5.88 13.17
CA ASP A 86 3.41 -6.61 11.93
C ASP A 86 4.63 -7.39 11.38
N HIS A 87 5.20 -8.23 12.21
CA HIS A 87 6.31 -9.11 11.85
C HIS A 87 6.29 -10.42 12.66
N PRO A 88 6.67 -11.56 12.05
CA PRO A 88 6.77 -12.86 12.72
C PRO A 88 8.20 -13.18 13.22
N LEU A 89 9.09 -12.19 13.32
CA LEU A 89 10.50 -12.38 13.65
C LEU A 89 10.71 -12.85 15.09
N SER A 90 11.85 -13.49 15.36
CA SER A 90 12.25 -13.90 16.70
C SER A 90 12.47 -12.71 17.64
N ILE A 91 12.33 -12.96 18.94
CA ILE A 91 12.56 -11.92 19.95
C ILE A 91 14.05 -11.53 19.97
N GLU A 92 14.97 -12.46 19.72
CA GLU A 92 16.41 -12.22 19.65
C GLU A 92 16.76 -11.21 18.55
N GLU A 93 16.11 -11.32 17.39
CA GLU A 93 16.31 -10.38 16.27
C GLU A 93 15.94 -8.94 16.66
N LEU A 94 14.82 -8.77 17.38
CA LEU A 94 14.38 -7.47 17.88
C LEU A 94 15.28 -6.93 18.98
N GLN A 95 15.76 -7.79 19.88
CA GLN A 95 16.69 -7.41 20.95
C GLN A 95 18.02 -6.97 20.36
N TRP A 96 18.54 -7.71 19.35
CA TRP A 96 19.73 -7.32 18.63
C TRP A 96 19.58 -5.92 18.01
N ALA A 97 18.45 -5.62 17.38
CA ALA A 97 18.19 -4.31 16.80
C ALA A 97 18.18 -3.18 17.84
N ARG A 98 17.55 -3.42 18.99
CA ARG A 98 17.53 -2.46 20.11
C ARG A 98 18.92 -2.16 20.66
N GLU A 99 19.81 -3.14 20.72
CA GLU A 99 21.13 -3.05 21.34
C GLU A 99 22.21 -2.61 20.38
N GLN A 100 22.19 -3.11 19.16
CA GLN A 100 23.29 -2.92 18.23
C GLN A 100 23.09 -1.75 17.26
N VAL A 101 21.86 -1.22 17.11
CA VAL A 101 21.57 -0.17 16.14
C VAL A 101 21.30 1.16 16.87
N PRO A 102 22.21 2.16 16.78
CA PRO A 102 22.18 3.35 17.64
C PRO A 102 21.23 4.46 17.16
N PHE A 103 20.40 4.22 16.14
CA PHE A 103 19.48 5.22 15.63
C PHE A 103 18.33 5.51 16.60
N ARG A 104 17.99 6.78 16.72
CA ARG A 104 16.87 7.31 17.50
C ARG A 104 15.80 7.86 16.54
N ARG A 105 14.57 8.08 17.04
CA ARG A 105 13.50 8.69 16.26
C ARG A 105 13.89 10.02 15.63
N ALA A 106 14.60 10.86 16.36
CA ALA A 106 15.23 12.06 15.78
C ALA A 106 16.36 11.64 14.84
N GLY A 107 16.19 11.93 13.53
CA GLY A 107 17.16 11.54 12.51
C GLY A 107 17.04 10.09 12.05
N PHE A 108 15.89 9.43 12.31
CA PHE A 108 15.67 8.02 11.95
C PHE A 108 15.67 7.80 10.44
N GLU A 109 15.34 8.81 9.64
CA GLU A 109 15.41 8.80 8.17
C GLU A 109 16.79 8.38 7.63
N LYS A 110 17.86 8.64 8.38
CA LYS A 110 19.23 8.34 7.97
C LYS A 110 19.58 6.85 8.04
N ILE A 111 18.75 6.05 8.68
CA ILE A 111 19.02 4.61 8.82
C ILE A 111 19.06 3.90 7.48
N PHE A 112 18.27 4.33 6.51
CA PHE A 112 18.22 3.74 5.17
C PHE A 112 19.59 3.74 4.51
N SER A 113 20.28 4.87 4.50
CA SER A 113 21.61 5.02 3.92
C SER A 113 22.75 4.46 4.78
N SER A 114 22.45 3.97 6.00
CA SER A 114 23.46 3.31 6.83
C SER A 114 23.82 1.90 6.36
N ILE A 115 23.00 1.30 5.50
CA ILE A 115 23.27 0.01 4.86
C ILE A 115 23.95 0.24 3.53
N ASN A 116 25.12 -0.34 3.35
CA ASN A 116 25.88 -0.22 2.12
C ASN A 116 25.08 -0.79 0.94
N TYR A 117 25.01 -0.04 -0.18
CA TYR A 117 24.25 -0.47 -1.35
C TYR A 117 25.04 -1.48 -2.19
N ASP A 118 24.49 -2.67 -2.42
CA ASP A 118 25.09 -3.71 -3.25
C ASP A 118 24.84 -3.48 -4.75
N ARG A 119 25.67 -2.61 -5.35
CA ARG A 119 25.61 -2.31 -6.79
C ARG A 119 25.90 -3.52 -7.68
N ARG A 120 26.72 -4.48 -7.20
CA ARG A 120 27.06 -5.66 -8.01
C ARG A 120 25.84 -6.54 -8.21
N ARG A 121 25.08 -6.75 -7.14
CA ARG A 121 23.84 -7.53 -7.15
C ARG A 121 22.80 -6.87 -8.05
N LEU A 122 22.65 -5.55 -7.99
CA LEU A 122 21.75 -4.81 -8.89
C LEU A 122 22.12 -4.96 -10.36
N LEU A 123 23.39 -4.72 -10.70
CA LEU A 123 23.88 -4.80 -12.09
C LEU A 123 23.80 -6.21 -12.67
N ALA A 124 23.95 -7.23 -11.82
CA ALA A 124 23.78 -8.63 -12.19
C ALA A 124 22.31 -9.07 -12.29
N SER A 125 21.33 -8.17 -11.99
CA SER A 125 19.92 -8.52 -11.85
C SER A 125 19.67 -9.68 -10.87
N ALA A 126 20.54 -9.85 -9.87
CA ALA A 126 20.48 -10.87 -8.85
C ALA A 126 19.66 -10.33 -7.65
N PHE A 127 18.36 -10.29 -7.80
CA PHE A 127 17.47 -9.64 -6.80
C PHE A 127 17.26 -10.50 -5.55
N SER A 128 17.32 -11.83 -5.65
CA SER A 128 17.20 -12.70 -4.49
C SER A 128 18.36 -12.52 -3.51
N TRP A 129 18.09 -12.63 -2.20
CA TRP A 129 19.10 -12.57 -1.15
C TRP A 129 20.07 -13.77 -1.27
N PRO A 130 21.40 -13.55 -1.41
CA PRO A 130 22.34 -14.63 -1.71
C PRO A 130 23.13 -15.12 -0.51
N HIS A 131 22.89 -14.60 0.72
CA HIS A 131 23.80 -14.79 1.86
C HIS A 131 23.25 -15.70 2.95
N GLY A 132 22.27 -16.55 2.68
CA GLY A 132 21.63 -17.44 3.65
C GLY A 132 20.79 -16.61 4.64
N LYS A 133 20.95 -16.79 5.94
CA LYS A 133 20.09 -16.18 6.96
C LYS A 133 19.88 -14.67 6.74
N TYR A 134 18.63 -14.26 6.50
CA TYR A 134 18.20 -12.89 6.27
C TYR A 134 17.95 -12.16 7.58
N SER A 135 19.03 -11.97 8.36
CA SER A 135 18.97 -11.27 9.63
C SER A 135 19.45 -9.82 9.50
N LEU A 136 19.02 -8.95 10.42
CA LEU A 136 19.49 -7.56 10.49
C LEU A 136 21.01 -7.49 10.62
N ALA A 137 21.61 -8.39 11.39
CA ALA A 137 23.06 -8.50 11.52
C ALA A 137 23.72 -8.82 10.17
N SER A 138 23.15 -9.73 9.40
CA SER A 138 23.63 -10.13 8.07
C SER A 138 23.55 -8.98 7.09
N ILE A 139 22.39 -8.30 7.02
CA ILE A 139 22.19 -7.13 6.15
C ILE A 139 23.17 -6.01 6.51
N ARG A 140 23.34 -5.71 7.78
CA ARG A 140 24.29 -4.67 8.23
C ARG A 140 25.73 -4.99 7.84
N ALA A 141 26.12 -6.26 7.93
CA ALA A 141 27.49 -6.68 7.63
C ALA A 141 27.77 -6.78 6.12
N ARG A 142 26.79 -7.19 5.32
CA ARG A 142 26.94 -7.49 3.87
C ARG A 142 26.53 -6.33 2.96
N GLY A 143 25.65 -5.44 3.47
CA GLY A 143 24.94 -4.50 2.62
C GLY A 143 23.73 -5.14 1.96
N GLY A 144 23.08 -4.42 1.05
CA GLY A 144 21.92 -4.91 0.33
C GLY A 144 21.45 -3.96 -0.78
N ILE A 145 20.43 -4.36 -1.53
CA ILE A 145 19.73 -3.47 -2.46
C ILE A 145 18.61 -2.71 -1.76
N CYS A 146 17.85 -1.90 -2.47
CA CYS A 146 16.84 -1.02 -1.87
C CYS A 146 15.82 -1.74 -0.96
N VAL A 147 15.39 -2.94 -1.32
CA VAL A 147 14.44 -3.72 -0.49
C VAL A 147 15.07 -4.16 0.82
N ASP A 148 16.36 -4.50 0.82
CA ASP A 148 17.09 -4.91 2.03
C ASP A 148 17.31 -3.70 2.96
N GLN A 149 17.63 -2.52 2.38
CA GLN A 149 17.75 -1.26 3.13
C GLN A 149 16.41 -0.85 3.76
N ALA A 150 15.30 -0.95 3.00
CA ALA A 150 13.97 -0.63 3.46
C ALA A 150 13.51 -1.59 4.57
N TYR A 151 13.71 -2.89 4.37
CA TYR A 151 13.42 -3.92 5.38
C TYR A 151 14.20 -3.68 6.67
N PHE A 152 15.53 -3.50 6.58
CA PHE A 152 16.36 -3.21 7.74
C PHE A 152 15.84 -2.00 8.51
N SER A 153 15.57 -0.91 7.82
CA SER A 153 15.08 0.33 8.41
C SER A 153 13.74 0.14 9.11
N SER A 154 12.83 -0.54 8.45
CA SER A 154 11.49 -0.81 8.99
C SER A 154 11.57 -1.70 10.24
N ILE A 155 12.27 -2.84 10.19
CA ILE A 155 12.34 -3.76 11.33
C ILE A 155 13.07 -3.15 12.53
N VAL A 156 14.15 -2.39 12.32
CA VAL A 156 14.81 -1.66 13.40
C VAL A 156 13.86 -0.66 14.06
N GLY A 157 13.04 0.05 13.27
CA GLY A 157 12.01 0.94 13.80
C GLY A 157 11.00 0.19 14.66
N LYS A 158 10.43 -0.89 14.16
CA LYS A 158 9.48 -1.75 14.89
C LYS A 158 10.09 -2.27 16.19
N ALA A 159 11.31 -2.77 16.15
CA ALA A 159 12.03 -3.22 17.34
C ALA A 159 12.16 -2.12 18.41
N LYS A 160 12.31 -0.87 18.00
CA LYS A 160 12.40 0.31 18.89
C LYS A 160 11.04 0.96 19.18
N GLY A 161 9.93 0.32 18.85
CA GLY A 161 8.58 0.83 19.09
C GLY A 161 8.22 2.03 18.21
N ILE A 162 8.90 2.25 17.09
CA ILE A 162 8.54 3.26 16.10
C ILE A 162 7.65 2.58 15.04
N PRO A 163 6.40 3.03 14.84
CA PRO A 163 5.59 2.58 13.71
C PRO A 163 6.29 2.83 12.38
N THR A 164 6.47 1.80 11.55
CA THR A 164 7.20 1.86 10.27
C THR A 164 6.52 1.01 9.21
N LEU A 165 6.68 1.41 7.94
CA LEU A 165 6.25 0.67 6.76
C LEU A 165 7.36 0.62 5.73
N THR A 166 7.34 -0.41 4.90
CA THR A 166 8.13 -0.48 3.68
C THR A 166 7.24 -0.09 2.51
N PHE A 167 7.67 0.89 1.72
CA PHE A 167 7.02 1.28 0.49
C PHE A 167 7.74 0.73 -0.72
N VAL A 168 6.97 0.42 -1.75
CA VAL A 168 7.47 0.10 -3.09
C VAL A 168 6.78 1.00 -4.12
N GLY A 169 7.49 1.35 -5.19
CA GLY A 169 6.92 2.15 -6.27
C GLY A 169 7.67 1.98 -7.57
N GLN A 170 7.03 2.39 -8.66
CA GLN A 170 7.61 2.38 -10.00
C GLN A 170 7.94 3.81 -10.42
N GLY A 171 9.20 4.06 -10.70
CA GLY A 171 9.68 5.35 -11.19
C GLY A 171 10.13 5.28 -12.65
N SER A 172 10.72 6.36 -13.14
CA SER A 172 11.24 6.44 -14.50
C SER A 172 12.33 5.39 -14.80
N GLY A 173 13.15 5.04 -13.81
CA GLY A 173 14.22 4.04 -13.92
C GLY A 173 13.83 2.62 -13.52
N GLY A 174 12.58 2.37 -13.12
CA GLY A 174 12.10 1.07 -12.67
C GLY A 174 11.63 1.04 -11.22
N GLY A 175 11.55 -0.18 -10.65
CA GLY A 175 11.08 -0.40 -9.29
C GLY A 175 12.10 0.03 -8.23
N HIS A 176 11.59 0.55 -7.12
CA HIS A 176 12.37 0.92 -5.94
C HIS A 176 11.60 0.62 -4.66
N ALA A 177 12.34 0.39 -3.57
CA ALA A 177 11.81 0.26 -2.23
C ALA A 177 12.44 1.29 -1.30
N TRP A 178 11.64 1.86 -0.42
CA TRP A 178 12.04 2.79 0.63
C TRP A 178 11.19 2.57 1.88
N PHE A 179 11.30 3.40 2.89
CA PHE A 179 10.48 3.22 4.08
C PHE A 179 9.85 4.52 4.56
N GLY A 180 8.82 4.37 5.38
CA GLY A 180 8.23 5.45 6.14
C GLY A 180 8.18 5.13 7.63
N PHE A 181 8.05 6.16 8.45
CA PHE A 181 7.92 6.01 9.88
C PHE A 181 7.06 7.10 10.51
N LEU A 182 6.49 6.82 11.68
CA LEU A 182 5.77 7.82 12.45
C LEU A 182 6.76 8.79 13.10
N LYS A 183 6.82 10.02 12.57
CA LYS A 183 7.72 11.08 13.05
C LYS A 183 7.23 11.70 14.35
N SER A 184 5.93 11.88 14.46
CA SER A 184 5.20 12.29 15.66
C SER A 184 3.76 11.81 15.57
N PRO A 185 2.98 11.74 16.66
CA PRO A 185 1.60 11.26 16.63
C PRO A 185 0.78 11.89 15.50
N GLY A 186 0.20 11.05 14.65
CA GLY A 186 -0.57 11.45 13.46
C GLY A 186 0.23 12.10 12.33
N ARG A 187 1.56 12.05 12.35
CA ARG A 187 2.43 12.59 11.28
C ARG A 187 3.47 11.57 10.84
N TRP A 188 3.28 11.06 9.65
CA TRP A 188 4.18 10.14 8.99
C TRP A 188 5.21 10.88 8.14
N GLU A 189 6.41 10.32 8.08
CA GLU A 189 7.44 10.61 7.08
C GLU A 189 7.45 9.42 6.14
N THR A 190 7.14 9.61 4.87
CA THR A 190 6.87 8.51 3.93
C THR A 190 7.91 8.35 2.82
N ASP A 191 8.92 9.22 2.79
CA ASP A 191 9.86 9.34 1.67
C ASP A 191 11.32 8.98 2.04
N CYS A 192 11.54 8.23 3.12
CA CYS A 192 12.89 7.91 3.60
C CYS A 192 13.60 6.90 2.67
N GLY A 193 14.53 7.40 1.88
CA GLY A 193 15.25 6.62 0.87
C GLY A 193 14.61 6.63 -0.52
N ARG A 194 13.51 7.37 -0.73
CA ARG A 194 12.90 7.61 -2.04
C ARG A 194 13.84 8.48 -2.89
N TYR A 195 14.05 8.13 -4.16
CA TYR A 195 14.91 8.90 -5.06
C TYR A 195 14.10 9.99 -5.76
N GLU A 196 14.36 11.26 -5.43
CA GLU A 196 13.64 12.41 -5.98
C GLU A 196 13.70 12.50 -7.52
N ASN A 197 14.83 12.08 -8.11
CA ASN A 197 15.05 12.16 -9.56
C ASN A 197 14.36 11.07 -10.37
N GLN A 198 13.71 10.09 -9.74
CA GLN A 198 13.05 8.98 -10.44
C GLN A 198 11.54 9.10 -10.56
N ASN A 199 10.97 10.20 -10.08
CA ASN A 199 9.57 10.57 -10.27
C ASN A 199 8.56 9.44 -9.96
N TYR A 200 8.60 8.90 -8.74
CA TYR A 200 7.60 7.95 -8.27
C TYR A 200 6.27 8.68 -8.01
N PRO A 201 5.14 8.27 -8.62
CA PRO A 201 3.87 8.94 -8.41
C PRO A 201 3.29 8.64 -7.02
N VAL A 202 3.58 7.45 -6.47
CA VAL A 202 3.03 6.93 -5.23
C VAL A 202 3.97 5.92 -4.58
N GLY A 203 3.92 5.82 -3.26
CA GLY A 203 4.46 4.71 -2.48
C GLY A 203 3.33 3.76 -2.07
N ASN A 204 3.51 2.47 -2.35
CA ASN A 204 2.60 1.41 -1.93
C ASN A 204 3.22 0.61 -0.80
N ALA A 205 2.54 0.53 0.33
CA ALA A 205 2.85 -0.32 1.47
C ALA A 205 1.73 -1.36 1.67
N ILE A 206 1.85 -2.17 2.70
CA ILE A 206 0.81 -3.14 3.07
C ILE A 206 0.20 -2.74 4.42
N ASP A 207 -1.12 -2.66 4.49
CA ASP A 207 -1.84 -2.55 5.76
C ASP A 207 -1.86 -3.93 6.44
N PRO A 208 -1.26 -4.08 7.63
CA PRO A 208 -1.09 -5.38 8.27
C PRO A 208 -2.38 -5.94 8.89
N GLN A 209 -3.45 -5.19 8.93
CA GLN A 209 -4.75 -5.69 9.36
C GLN A 209 -5.45 -6.49 8.27
N LEU A 210 -5.39 -6.00 7.03
CA LEU A 210 -6.09 -6.59 5.89
C LEU A 210 -5.14 -7.30 4.92
N TRP A 211 -3.84 -7.11 5.07
CA TRP A 211 -2.79 -7.52 4.14
C TRP A 211 -3.05 -7.02 2.72
N GLN A 212 -3.65 -5.83 2.63
CA GLN A 212 -3.97 -5.15 1.37
C GLN A 212 -3.04 -3.95 1.15
N PRO A 213 -2.82 -3.55 -0.10
CA PRO A 213 -2.07 -2.33 -0.40
C PRO A 213 -2.69 -1.09 0.26
N ILE A 214 -1.84 -0.23 0.79
CA ILE A 214 -2.17 1.11 1.25
C ILE A 214 -1.15 2.09 0.68
N THR A 215 -1.62 3.22 0.16
CA THR A 215 -0.72 4.22 -0.40
C THR A 215 -0.24 5.22 0.66
N ASP A 216 0.84 5.94 0.35
CA ASP A 216 1.35 7.05 1.18
C ASP A 216 0.30 8.16 1.34
N ASP A 217 -0.52 8.46 0.30
CA ASP A 217 -1.63 9.42 0.35
C ASP A 217 -2.76 8.92 1.28
N GLU A 218 -3.15 7.66 1.15
CA GLU A 218 -4.19 7.05 1.99
C GLU A 218 -3.76 6.95 3.46
N LEU A 219 -2.51 6.54 3.73
CA LEU A 219 -1.95 6.52 5.08
C LEU A 219 -2.02 7.91 5.73
N GLY A 220 -1.68 8.96 4.96
CA GLY A 220 -1.81 10.33 5.41
C GLY A 220 -3.26 10.74 5.70
N ALA A 221 -4.23 10.24 4.93
CA ALA A 221 -5.65 10.49 5.16
C ALA A 221 -6.16 9.81 6.45
N LEU A 222 -5.79 8.54 6.67
CA LEU A 222 -6.12 7.80 7.89
C LEU A 222 -5.54 8.48 9.12
N ALA A 223 -4.26 8.87 9.10
CA ALA A 223 -3.61 9.58 10.20
C ALA A 223 -4.29 10.92 10.53
N ARG A 224 -4.75 11.66 9.51
CA ARG A 224 -5.55 12.87 9.72
C ARG A 224 -6.93 12.59 10.28
N GLY A 225 -7.55 11.49 9.89
CA GLY A 225 -8.84 11.03 10.38
C GLY A 225 -8.81 10.67 11.87
N GLU A 226 -7.77 10.01 12.33
CA GLU A 226 -7.61 9.63 13.74
C GLU A 226 -7.22 10.80 14.65
N LYS A 227 -6.63 11.84 14.10
CA LYS A 227 -6.22 13.00 14.89
C LYS A 227 -7.41 13.72 15.51
N ASN A 228 -7.37 13.91 16.84
CA ASN A 228 -8.41 14.60 17.61
C ASN A 228 -9.76 13.85 17.71
N LEU A 229 -9.74 12.57 18.04
CA LEU A 229 -10.94 11.77 18.37
C LEU A 229 -11.59 12.16 19.72
N SER A 230 -11.45 13.40 20.18
CA SER A 230 -12.08 13.90 21.39
C SER A 230 -13.44 14.60 21.10
N GLY A 231 -14.31 14.66 22.08
CA GLY A 231 -15.61 15.35 21.97
C GLY A 231 -16.55 14.72 20.92
N PHE A 232 -17.07 15.54 20.01
CA PHE A 232 -18.01 15.08 18.98
C PHE A 232 -17.42 14.00 18.04
N ARG A 233 -16.13 14.06 17.72
CA ARG A 233 -15.46 13.04 16.89
C ARG A 233 -15.33 11.72 17.62
N GLY A 234 -15.12 11.73 18.95
CA GLY A 234 -15.14 10.51 19.76
C GLY A 234 -16.50 9.79 19.68
N LYS A 235 -17.61 10.54 19.73
CA LYS A 235 -18.95 9.96 19.53
C LYS A 235 -19.15 9.31 18.16
N ALA A 236 -18.43 9.76 17.12
CA ALA A 236 -18.47 9.07 15.83
C ALA A 236 -17.93 7.63 15.91
N VAL A 237 -16.89 7.42 16.72
CA VAL A 237 -16.35 6.08 16.98
C VAL A 237 -17.36 5.20 17.71
N ASP A 238 -18.09 5.76 18.70
CA ASP A 238 -19.12 5.02 19.43
C ASP A 238 -20.26 4.56 18.50
N TYR A 239 -20.77 5.46 17.64
CA TYR A 239 -21.79 5.11 16.64
C TYR A 239 -21.28 4.07 15.63
N PHE A 240 -20.04 4.19 15.20
CA PHE A 240 -19.42 3.24 14.29
C PHE A 240 -19.24 1.85 14.93
N ALA A 241 -18.69 1.81 16.15
CA ALA A 241 -18.54 0.57 16.91
C ALA A 241 -19.89 -0.12 17.14
N TRP A 242 -20.94 0.65 17.51
CA TRP A 242 -22.28 0.11 17.62
C TRP A 242 -22.79 -0.49 16.31
N ALA A 243 -22.58 0.21 15.17
CA ALA A 243 -22.97 -0.29 13.87
C ALA A 243 -22.24 -1.58 13.48
N LEU A 244 -20.94 -1.70 13.78
CA LEU A 244 -20.17 -2.90 13.50
C LEU A 244 -20.69 -4.14 14.25
N VAL A 245 -21.14 -3.96 15.49
CA VAL A 245 -21.68 -5.05 16.33
C VAL A 245 -23.12 -5.40 15.95
N ASN A 246 -23.91 -4.41 15.49
CA ASN A 246 -25.35 -4.55 15.27
C ASN A 246 -25.70 -4.43 13.78
N GLN A 247 -25.07 -5.26 12.93
CA GLN A 247 -25.20 -5.15 11.46
C GLN A 247 -26.64 -5.39 10.96
N GLU A 248 -27.40 -6.24 11.63
CA GLU A 248 -28.79 -6.57 11.28
C GLU A 248 -29.83 -5.67 11.96
N ALA A 249 -29.41 -4.70 12.77
CA ALA A 249 -30.34 -3.85 13.50
C ALA A 249 -31.00 -2.81 12.58
N PRO A 250 -32.27 -2.45 12.82
CA PRO A 250 -33.02 -1.47 12.02
C PRO A 250 -32.32 -0.11 11.86
N PHE A 251 -31.56 0.30 12.87
CA PHE A 251 -30.85 1.60 12.90
C PHE A 251 -29.38 1.50 12.49
N HIS A 252 -28.95 0.39 11.88
CA HIS A 252 -27.57 0.20 11.46
C HIS A 252 -27.09 1.34 10.54
N ARG A 253 -27.79 1.57 9.42
CA ARG A 253 -27.47 2.66 8.46
C ARG A 253 -27.51 4.04 9.13
N GLU A 254 -28.51 4.30 9.96
CA GLU A 254 -28.63 5.58 10.65
C GLU A 254 -27.41 5.86 11.55
N SER A 255 -26.91 4.85 12.24
CA SER A 255 -25.70 4.97 13.07
C SER A 255 -24.46 5.29 12.23
N LEU A 256 -24.29 4.67 11.05
CA LEU A 256 -23.22 5.01 10.11
C LEU A 256 -23.36 6.46 9.61
N VAL A 257 -24.57 6.89 9.24
CA VAL A 257 -24.81 8.27 8.81
C VAL A 257 -24.50 9.28 9.92
N ARG A 258 -24.85 8.98 11.18
CA ARG A 258 -24.53 9.82 12.34
C ARG A 258 -23.02 9.88 12.58
N ALA A 259 -22.33 8.73 12.54
CA ALA A 259 -20.88 8.68 12.68
C ALA A 259 -20.20 9.54 11.60
N ARG A 260 -20.58 9.39 10.35
CA ARG A 260 -20.07 10.18 9.21
C ARG A 260 -20.36 11.68 9.35
N THR A 261 -21.52 12.05 9.88
CA THR A 261 -21.88 13.44 10.08
C THR A 261 -21.03 14.09 11.18
N LEU A 262 -20.75 13.37 12.26
CA LEU A 262 -19.90 13.82 13.36
C LEU A 262 -18.41 13.87 12.97
N HIS A 263 -17.98 12.99 12.08
CA HIS A 263 -16.60 12.92 11.61
C HIS A 263 -16.54 12.68 10.09
N PRO A 264 -16.67 13.74 9.27
CA PRO A 264 -16.81 13.61 7.81
C PRO A 264 -15.61 12.99 7.08
N THR A 265 -14.43 12.95 7.70
CA THR A 265 -13.22 12.37 7.12
C THR A 265 -12.85 11.01 7.70
N PHE A 266 -13.74 10.36 8.44
CA PHE A 266 -13.54 9.02 8.98
C PHE A 266 -13.85 7.99 7.89
N VAL A 267 -12.82 7.59 7.13
CA VAL A 267 -12.92 6.77 5.91
C VAL A 267 -13.65 5.46 6.14
N ASP A 268 -13.35 4.76 7.25
CA ASP A 268 -13.92 3.43 7.53
C ASP A 268 -15.45 3.46 7.66
N VAL A 269 -16.01 4.54 8.24
CA VAL A 269 -17.46 4.72 8.30
C VAL A 269 -18.08 4.82 6.92
N TRP A 270 -17.43 5.56 6.03
CA TRP A 270 -17.90 5.71 4.66
C TRP A 270 -17.82 4.40 3.89
N ARG A 271 -16.72 3.67 4.01
CA ARG A 271 -16.54 2.36 3.37
C ARG A 271 -17.58 1.34 3.88
N LYS A 272 -17.86 1.37 5.18
CA LYS A 272 -18.91 0.49 5.75
C LYS A 272 -20.31 0.88 5.28
N GLU A 273 -20.62 2.18 5.17
CA GLU A 273 -21.90 2.64 4.59
C GLU A 273 -22.02 2.29 3.10
N ALA A 274 -20.90 2.42 2.34
CA ALA A 274 -20.87 1.99 0.94
C ALA A 274 -21.16 0.49 0.79
N GLN A 275 -20.55 -0.36 1.61
CA GLN A 275 -20.81 -1.79 1.64
C GLN A 275 -22.28 -2.09 1.95
N TRP A 276 -22.86 -1.40 2.92
CA TRP A 276 -24.28 -1.54 3.23
C TRP A 276 -25.18 -1.14 2.07
N LEU A 277 -24.87 -0.01 1.39
CA LEU A 277 -25.61 0.44 0.19
C LEU A 277 -25.54 -0.57 -0.96
N GLU A 278 -24.41 -1.21 -1.17
CA GLU A 278 -24.28 -2.23 -2.24
C GLU A 278 -25.19 -3.44 -1.99
N THR A 279 -25.37 -3.83 -0.72
CA THR A 279 -26.14 -5.03 -0.37
C THR A 279 -27.63 -4.78 -0.10
N HIS A 280 -28.04 -3.58 0.34
CA HIS A 280 -29.38 -3.32 0.82
C HIS A 280 -30.13 -2.23 0.06
N GLU A 281 -29.44 -1.41 -0.74
CA GLU A 281 -30.06 -0.30 -1.45
C GLU A 281 -30.15 -0.59 -2.95
N ASN A 282 -31.36 -0.53 -3.51
CA ASN A 282 -31.60 -0.71 -4.94
C ASN A 282 -31.82 0.63 -5.67
N ASP A 283 -32.08 1.73 -4.96
CA ASP A 283 -32.22 3.04 -5.60
C ASP A 283 -30.85 3.61 -6.01
N LEU A 284 -30.60 3.58 -7.30
CA LEU A 284 -29.37 4.11 -7.91
C LEU A 284 -29.20 5.62 -7.68
N ARG A 285 -30.28 6.36 -7.39
CA ARG A 285 -30.19 7.79 -7.03
C ARG A 285 -29.59 7.96 -5.64
N GLU A 286 -29.96 7.10 -4.69
CA GLU A 286 -29.34 7.10 -3.36
C GLU A 286 -27.85 6.73 -3.44
N LYS A 287 -27.46 5.71 -4.21
CA LYS A 287 -26.07 5.35 -4.45
C LYS A 287 -25.30 6.52 -5.08
N ARG A 288 -25.87 7.17 -6.10
CA ARG A 288 -25.25 8.35 -6.72
C ARG A 288 -25.05 9.49 -5.69
N ASN A 289 -26.10 9.84 -4.94
CA ASN A 289 -26.04 10.89 -3.93
C ASN A 289 -24.99 10.61 -2.85
N PHE A 290 -24.80 9.35 -2.49
CA PHE A 290 -23.74 8.94 -1.55
C PHE A 290 -22.37 9.21 -2.11
N TRP A 291 -22.08 8.77 -3.34
CA TRP A 291 -20.76 8.96 -3.97
C TRP A 291 -20.46 10.43 -4.28
N GLU A 292 -21.45 11.25 -4.57
CA GLU A 292 -21.29 12.70 -4.68
C GLU A 292 -20.89 13.34 -3.34
N LYS A 293 -21.46 12.88 -2.23
CA LYS A 293 -21.06 13.31 -0.87
C LYS A 293 -19.65 12.82 -0.52
N TRP A 294 -19.30 11.59 -0.89
CA TRP A 294 -17.94 11.05 -0.75
C TRP A 294 -16.90 11.96 -1.44
N LEU A 295 -17.14 12.32 -2.70
CA LEU A 295 -16.25 13.19 -3.47
C LEU A 295 -16.05 14.57 -2.82
N LYS A 296 -17.08 15.08 -2.17
CA LYS A 296 -16.98 16.34 -1.40
C LYS A 296 -16.14 16.16 -0.15
N ALA A 297 -16.35 15.07 0.60
CA ALA A 297 -15.63 14.80 1.85
C ALA A 297 -14.12 14.56 1.62
N PHE A 298 -13.78 13.87 0.53
CA PHE A 298 -12.42 13.44 0.22
C PHE A 298 -11.80 14.18 -0.98
N SER A 299 -12.26 15.39 -1.26
CA SER A 299 -11.77 16.19 -2.40
C SER A 299 -10.26 16.47 -2.39
N ASN A 300 -9.63 16.47 -1.20
CA ASN A 300 -8.22 16.75 -0.99
C ASN A 300 -7.35 15.48 -0.82
N THR A 301 -7.92 14.28 -0.96
CA THR A 301 -7.21 13.00 -0.89
C THR A 301 -7.36 12.31 -2.23
N VAL A 302 -6.28 12.22 -2.99
CA VAL A 302 -6.34 11.82 -4.41
C VAL A 302 -6.90 10.42 -4.57
N ASP A 303 -6.38 9.45 -3.81
CA ASP A 303 -6.84 8.05 -3.88
C ASP A 303 -8.32 7.90 -3.56
N LEU A 304 -8.77 8.48 -2.45
CA LEU A 304 -10.18 8.41 -2.05
C LEU A 304 -11.11 9.15 -3.02
N LYS A 305 -10.63 10.26 -3.59
CA LYS A 305 -11.38 10.96 -4.64
C LYS A 305 -11.58 10.09 -5.85
N ILE A 306 -10.54 9.37 -6.29
CA ILE A 306 -10.62 8.49 -7.46
C ILE A 306 -11.46 7.26 -7.16
N GLU A 307 -11.36 6.67 -5.96
CA GLU A 307 -12.28 5.63 -5.50
C GLU A 307 -13.73 6.06 -5.69
N GLY A 308 -14.09 7.24 -5.18
CA GLY A 308 -15.43 7.80 -5.35
C GLY A 308 -15.82 8.10 -6.80
N GLN A 309 -14.87 8.58 -7.62
CA GLN A 309 -15.13 8.83 -9.05
C GLN A 309 -15.40 7.53 -9.82
N LYS A 310 -14.61 6.47 -9.61
CA LYS A 310 -14.82 5.16 -10.22
C LYS A 310 -16.19 4.60 -9.85
N LYS A 311 -16.52 4.59 -8.58
CA LYS A 311 -17.82 4.12 -8.09
C LYS A 311 -19.00 4.94 -8.60
N LEU A 312 -18.84 6.25 -8.71
CA LEU A 312 -19.88 7.12 -9.30
C LEU A 312 -20.07 6.83 -10.80
N ALA A 313 -18.98 6.56 -11.53
CA ALA A 313 -19.09 6.16 -12.94
C ALA A 313 -19.82 4.83 -13.10
N ASP A 314 -19.55 3.84 -12.26
CA ASP A 314 -20.25 2.55 -12.26
C ASP A 314 -21.76 2.72 -11.98
N VAL A 315 -22.12 3.61 -11.07
CA VAL A 315 -23.55 3.93 -10.81
C VAL A 315 -24.19 4.56 -12.04
N TYR A 316 -23.51 5.47 -12.75
CA TYR A 316 -24.04 6.05 -13.99
C TYR A 316 -24.22 5.00 -15.10
N ASP A 317 -23.33 4.01 -15.21
CA ASP A 317 -23.52 2.90 -16.14
C ASP A 317 -24.76 2.07 -15.80
N GLN A 318 -24.94 1.74 -14.50
CA GLN A 318 -26.15 1.05 -14.03
C GLN A 318 -27.43 1.85 -14.27
N MET A 319 -27.36 3.18 -14.21
CA MET A 319 -28.48 4.08 -14.55
C MET A 319 -28.75 4.19 -16.06
N GLY A 320 -28.00 3.51 -16.92
CA GLY A 320 -28.11 3.61 -18.39
C GLY A 320 -27.56 4.91 -18.95
N ASN A 321 -26.65 5.59 -18.25
CA ASN A 321 -26.02 6.83 -18.67
C ASN A 321 -24.50 6.67 -18.93
N PRO A 322 -24.09 5.86 -19.92
CA PRO A 322 -22.68 5.57 -20.19
C PRO A 322 -21.89 6.81 -20.63
N ARG A 323 -22.55 7.82 -21.20
CA ARG A 323 -21.87 9.08 -21.57
C ARG A 323 -21.35 9.83 -20.33
N GLN A 324 -22.12 9.85 -19.25
CA GLN A 324 -21.69 10.50 -18.02
C GLN A 324 -20.59 9.68 -17.30
N ALA A 325 -20.71 8.36 -17.29
CA ALA A 325 -19.68 7.46 -16.79
C ALA A 325 -18.34 7.67 -17.50
N GLU A 326 -18.34 7.68 -18.84
CA GLU A 326 -17.14 7.90 -19.64
C GLU A 326 -16.52 9.29 -19.41
N LYS A 327 -17.35 10.32 -19.23
CA LYS A 327 -16.88 11.66 -18.88
C LYS A 327 -16.12 11.66 -17.56
N ILE A 328 -16.58 10.93 -16.55
CA ILE A 328 -15.91 10.82 -15.24
C ILE A 328 -14.57 10.06 -15.40
N ARG A 329 -14.56 8.91 -16.09
CA ARG A 329 -13.35 8.12 -16.35
C ARG A 329 -12.30 8.92 -17.12
N SER A 330 -12.71 9.64 -18.16
CA SER A 330 -11.82 10.56 -18.90
C SER A 330 -11.27 11.70 -18.03
N LEU A 331 -12.05 12.16 -17.06
CA LEU A 331 -11.62 13.18 -16.11
C LEU A 331 -10.53 12.66 -15.18
N ILE A 332 -10.62 11.42 -14.70
CA ILE A 332 -9.60 10.75 -13.89
C ILE A 332 -8.26 10.76 -14.64
N VAL A 333 -8.23 10.26 -15.88
CA VAL A 333 -7.03 10.25 -16.71
C VAL A 333 -6.44 11.66 -16.88
N ARG A 334 -7.28 12.64 -17.23
CA ARG A 334 -6.83 14.00 -17.53
C ARG A 334 -6.27 14.73 -16.32
N GLN A 335 -6.90 14.59 -15.15
CA GLN A 335 -6.48 15.31 -13.93
C GLN A 335 -5.21 14.74 -13.29
N ASN A 336 -4.88 13.48 -13.56
CA ASN A 336 -3.79 12.78 -12.89
C ASN A 336 -2.54 12.56 -13.76
N ARG A 337 -2.48 13.15 -14.95
CA ARG A 337 -1.38 12.98 -15.91
C ARG A 337 0.01 13.36 -15.37
N SER A 338 0.11 14.34 -14.51
CA SER A 338 1.41 14.87 -14.06
C SER A 338 1.81 14.50 -12.64
N GLY A 339 0.85 14.26 -11.75
CA GLY A 339 1.12 13.95 -10.35
C GLY A 339 0.95 12.47 -10.06
N ARG A 340 -0.27 11.97 -10.15
CA ARG A 340 -0.65 10.59 -9.90
C ARG A 340 -0.89 9.85 -11.22
N PHE A 341 0.14 9.83 -12.09
CA PHE A 341 0.05 9.18 -13.39
C PHE A 341 -0.14 7.65 -13.30
N ASP A 342 0.21 7.03 -12.17
CA ASP A 342 -0.16 5.66 -11.83
C ASP A 342 -1.67 5.41 -11.96
N LEU A 343 -2.48 6.28 -11.37
CA LEU A 343 -3.95 6.19 -11.42
C LEU A 343 -4.50 6.46 -12.81
N ALA A 344 -3.91 7.42 -13.53
CA ALA A 344 -4.29 7.70 -14.90
C ALA A 344 -3.96 6.54 -15.85
N ILE A 345 -2.81 5.89 -15.65
CA ILE A 345 -2.40 4.70 -16.41
C ILE A 345 -3.30 3.52 -16.06
N SER A 346 -3.58 3.28 -14.77
CA SER A 346 -4.49 2.21 -14.34
C SER A 346 -5.87 2.35 -14.98
N GLU A 347 -6.48 3.54 -14.91
CA GLU A 347 -7.79 3.80 -15.52
C GLU A 347 -7.75 3.63 -17.05
N GLY A 348 -6.70 4.14 -17.70
CA GLY A 348 -6.53 3.97 -19.15
C GLY A 348 -6.29 2.51 -19.56
N ALA A 349 -5.60 1.73 -18.72
CA ALA A 349 -5.39 0.31 -18.93
C ALA A 349 -6.71 -0.48 -18.80
N GLU A 350 -7.55 -0.18 -17.81
CA GLU A 350 -8.88 -0.77 -17.67
C GLU A 350 -9.74 -0.52 -18.92
N GLN A 351 -9.76 0.72 -19.43
CA GLN A 351 -10.46 1.06 -20.68
C GLN A 351 -9.88 0.32 -21.90
N LEU A 352 -8.56 0.17 -21.96
CA LEU A 352 -7.86 -0.56 -23.03
C LEU A 352 -8.24 -2.04 -22.99
N MET A 353 -8.17 -2.67 -21.82
CA MET A 353 -8.45 -4.10 -21.66
C MET A 353 -9.91 -4.43 -21.94
N ALA A 354 -10.87 -3.58 -21.58
CA ALA A 354 -12.26 -3.75 -21.95
C ALA A 354 -12.47 -3.79 -23.49
N LYS A 355 -11.69 -3.01 -24.25
CA LYS A 355 -11.71 -3.06 -25.73
C LYS A 355 -11.06 -4.33 -26.27
N VAL A 356 -10.00 -4.82 -25.64
CA VAL A 356 -9.38 -6.10 -25.99
C VAL A 356 -10.34 -7.26 -25.76
N GLU A 357 -11.01 -7.30 -24.64
CA GLU A 357 -12.04 -8.30 -24.30
C GLU A 357 -13.22 -8.28 -25.30
N ALA A 358 -13.65 -7.07 -25.68
CA ALA A 358 -14.66 -6.89 -26.72
C ALA A 358 -14.15 -7.18 -28.14
N ARG A 359 -12.87 -7.56 -28.30
CA ARG A 359 -12.20 -7.79 -29.61
C ARG A 359 -12.24 -6.58 -30.55
N ASN A 360 -12.39 -5.38 -29.99
CA ASN A 360 -12.36 -4.13 -30.77
C ASN A 360 -10.91 -3.66 -30.93
N TRP A 361 -10.16 -4.39 -31.75
CA TRP A 361 -8.71 -4.24 -31.92
C TRP A 361 -8.29 -2.84 -32.34
N THR A 362 -9.03 -2.23 -33.29
CA THR A 362 -8.71 -0.89 -33.81
C THR A 362 -8.83 0.19 -32.73
N GLU A 363 -9.86 0.15 -31.91
CA GLU A 363 -10.02 1.11 -30.82
C GLU A 363 -9.09 0.81 -29.64
N ALA A 364 -8.73 -0.47 -29.41
CA ALA A 364 -7.70 -0.85 -28.45
C ALA A 364 -6.33 -0.25 -28.85
N GLU A 365 -5.92 -0.40 -30.10
CA GLU A 365 -4.69 0.15 -30.65
C GLU A 365 -4.62 1.69 -30.53
N LYS A 366 -5.67 2.39 -30.96
CA LYS A 366 -5.76 3.85 -30.80
C LYS A 366 -5.65 4.29 -29.34
N THR A 367 -6.29 3.53 -28.43
CA THR A 367 -6.21 3.82 -26.99
C THR A 367 -4.82 3.61 -26.44
N TYR A 368 -4.17 2.49 -26.81
CA TYR A 368 -2.79 2.19 -26.44
C TYR A 368 -1.83 3.29 -26.92
N GLU A 369 -1.87 3.64 -28.20
CA GLU A 369 -1.01 4.69 -28.76
C GLU A 369 -1.19 6.05 -28.08
N ARG A 370 -2.44 6.41 -27.81
CA ARG A 370 -2.76 7.66 -27.10
C ARG A 370 -2.15 7.65 -25.69
N MET A 371 -2.35 6.58 -24.93
CA MET A 371 -1.81 6.45 -23.59
C MET A 371 -0.29 6.49 -23.57
N VAL A 372 0.35 5.79 -24.50
CA VAL A 372 1.82 5.85 -24.64
C VAL A 372 2.29 7.27 -24.92
N LYS A 373 1.66 7.99 -25.87
CA LYS A 373 1.99 9.39 -26.20
C LYS A 373 1.80 10.33 -25.02
N ASP A 374 0.75 10.12 -24.22
CA ASP A 374 0.42 10.95 -23.08
C ASP A 374 1.43 10.81 -21.93
N PHE A 375 2.06 9.63 -21.77
CA PHE A 375 2.92 9.31 -20.62
C PHE A 375 4.39 8.99 -20.97
N GLU A 376 4.79 9.02 -22.23
CA GLU A 376 6.14 8.62 -22.70
C GLU A 376 7.29 9.39 -22.02
N LYS A 377 7.06 10.59 -21.51
CA LYS A 377 8.10 11.43 -20.91
C LYS A 377 8.23 11.29 -19.39
N THR A 378 7.23 10.70 -18.74
CA THR A 378 7.11 10.78 -17.27
C THR A 378 7.02 9.43 -16.57
N ALA A 379 6.51 8.41 -17.25
CA ALA A 379 5.97 7.23 -16.57
C ALA A 379 6.71 5.91 -16.86
N GLY A 380 7.95 5.93 -17.30
CA GLY A 380 8.78 4.78 -17.70
C GLY A 380 8.36 3.40 -17.18
N GLY A 381 8.74 3.07 -15.95
CA GLY A 381 8.40 1.76 -15.34
C GLY A 381 6.89 1.58 -15.13
N GLU A 382 6.20 2.61 -14.65
CA GLU A 382 4.76 2.57 -14.43
C GLU A 382 3.98 2.32 -15.72
N LEU A 383 4.38 2.99 -16.81
CA LEU A 383 3.79 2.78 -18.13
C LEU A 383 4.05 1.37 -18.65
N PHE A 384 5.25 0.84 -18.41
CA PHE A 384 5.59 -0.52 -18.83
C PHE A 384 4.78 -1.58 -18.10
N TYR A 385 4.78 -1.55 -16.79
CA TYR A 385 4.12 -2.57 -15.96
C TYR A 385 2.60 -2.40 -15.94
N GLY A 386 2.10 -1.18 -15.91
CA GLY A 386 0.67 -0.87 -15.81
C GLY A 386 -0.10 -0.94 -17.12
N LEU A 387 0.55 -0.67 -18.27
CA LEU A 387 -0.14 -0.61 -19.56
C LEU A 387 0.48 -1.53 -20.62
N ILE A 388 1.79 -1.37 -20.89
CA ILE A 388 2.42 -1.99 -22.06
C ILE A 388 2.45 -3.50 -21.93
N ARG A 389 3.01 -4.00 -20.83
CA ARG A 389 3.15 -5.44 -20.58
C ARG A 389 1.81 -6.17 -20.55
N PRO A 390 0.78 -5.69 -19.83
CA PRO A 390 -0.56 -6.29 -19.87
C PRO A 390 -1.15 -6.34 -21.29
N TYR A 391 -1.08 -5.24 -22.03
CA TYR A 391 -1.64 -5.18 -23.39
C TYR A 391 -0.96 -6.14 -24.35
N VAL A 392 0.38 -6.12 -24.41
CA VAL A 392 1.14 -7.03 -25.28
C VAL A 392 0.87 -8.49 -24.93
N ARG A 393 0.80 -8.84 -23.63
CA ARG A 393 0.43 -10.19 -23.19
C ARG A 393 -0.97 -10.59 -23.64
N ALA A 394 -1.94 -9.72 -23.47
CA ALA A 394 -3.32 -9.98 -23.89
C ALA A 394 -3.43 -10.19 -25.41
N LEU A 395 -2.68 -9.44 -26.22
CA LEU A 395 -2.60 -9.65 -27.66
C LEU A 395 -2.01 -11.01 -28.00
N ILE A 396 -0.93 -11.44 -27.31
CA ILE A 396 -0.32 -12.76 -27.51
C ILE A 396 -1.33 -13.87 -27.17
N GLU A 397 -1.97 -13.77 -26.00
CA GLU A 397 -2.95 -14.73 -25.53
C GLU A 397 -4.19 -14.81 -26.45
N ALA A 398 -4.56 -13.71 -27.08
CA ALA A 398 -5.62 -13.63 -28.09
C ALA A 398 -5.16 -14.04 -29.51
N ASN A 399 -3.94 -14.55 -29.68
CA ASN A 399 -3.32 -14.92 -30.96
C ASN A 399 -3.20 -13.75 -31.98
N GLN A 400 -3.08 -12.51 -31.48
CA GLN A 400 -2.91 -11.28 -32.27
C GLN A 400 -1.41 -10.90 -32.34
N ARG A 401 -0.55 -11.82 -32.81
CA ARG A 401 0.92 -11.67 -32.77
C ARG A 401 1.43 -10.47 -33.56
N GLU A 402 0.86 -10.21 -34.74
CA GLU A 402 1.25 -9.06 -35.58
C GLU A 402 1.04 -7.74 -34.84
N ARG A 403 -0.16 -7.58 -34.23
CA ARG A 403 -0.47 -6.39 -33.41
C ARG A 403 0.43 -6.24 -32.19
N ALA A 404 0.83 -7.35 -31.57
CA ALA A 404 1.75 -7.32 -30.44
C ALA A 404 3.16 -6.84 -30.88
N VAL A 405 3.62 -7.25 -32.07
CA VAL A 405 4.88 -6.76 -32.64
C VAL A 405 4.77 -5.26 -32.97
N GLU A 406 3.70 -4.84 -33.63
CA GLU A 406 3.45 -3.43 -33.96
C GLU A 406 3.43 -2.54 -32.70
N ALA A 407 2.78 -2.99 -31.62
CA ALA A 407 2.75 -2.28 -30.33
C ALA A 407 4.18 -2.09 -29.75
N VAL A 408 5.03 -3.11 -29.84
CA VAL A 408 6.44 -3.01 -29.34
C VAL A 408 7.29 -2.13 -30.28
N GLU A 409 7.11 -2.22 -31.58
CA GLU A 409 7.82 -1.36 -32.55
C GLU A 409 7.45 0.11 -32.38
N PHE A 410 6.18 0.40 -32.08
CA PHE A 410 5.73 1.73 -31.77
C PHE A 410 6.52 2.36 -30.60
N LEU A 411 6.77 1.58 -29.51
CA LEU A 411 7.59 2.02 -28.40
C LEU A 411 9.06 2.28 -28.79
N ARG A 412 9.66 1.37 -29.56
CA ARG A 412 11.05 1.49 -30.01
C ARG A 412 11.27 2.74 -30.86
N LYS A 413 10.38 3.02 -31.80
CA LYS A 413 10.45 4.20 -32.67
C LYS A 413 10.36 5.51 -31.88
N ARG A 414 9.62 5.52 -30.77
CA ARG A 414 9.41 6.70 -29.92
C ARG A 414 10.42 6.83 -28.78
N LYS A 415 11.25 5.83 -28.53
CA LYS A 415 12.21 5.78 -27.40
C LYS A 415 11.53 6.05 -26.04
N VAL A 416 10.36 5.47 -25.85
CA VAL A 416 9.50 5.68 -24.66
C VAL A 416 10.13 5.14 -23.38
N LEU A 417 10.87 4.04 -23.49
CA LEU A 417 11.47 3.33 -22.36
C LEU A 417 12.99 3.35 -22.48
N ASP A 418 13.69 3.35 -21.35
CA ASP A 418 15.10 3.03 -21.33
C ASP A 418 15.28 1.53 -21.60
N LEU A 419 15.59 1.23 -22.85
CA LEU A 419 15.89 -0.13 -23.34
C LEU A 419 17.39 -0.30 -23.64
N SER A 420 18.24 0.51 -23.05
CA SER A 420 19.70 0.37 -23.14
C SER A 420 20.17 -0.99 -22.59
N PRO A 421 21.25 -1.57 -23.11
CA PRO A 421 21.78 -2.81 -22.59
C PRO A 421 22.06 -2.74 -21.08
N GLY A 422 21.49 -3.69 -20.32
CA GLY A 422 21.63 -3.74 -18.87
C GLY A 422 20.56 -2.97 -18.08
N SER A 423 19.64 -2.24 -18.73
CA SER A 423 18.49 -1.67 -18.04
C SER A 423 17.48 -2.77 -17.65
N ILE A 424 16.79 -2.58 -16.51
CA ILE A 424 15.77 -3.52 -16.02
C ILE A 424 14.66 -3.70 -17.06
N LEU A 425 14.19 -2.60 -17.65
CA LEU A 425 13.11 -2.62 -18.63
C LEU A 425 13.51 -3.32 -19.94
N ALA A 426 14.79 -3.24 -20.35
CA ALA A 426 15.29 -4.02 -21.49
C ALA A 426 15.22 -5.53 -21.23
N GLY A 427 15.62 -5.97 -20.04
CA GLY A 427 15.53 -7.36 -19.62
C GLY A 427 14.08 -7.88 -19.58
N GLU A 428 13.17 -7.10 -19.01
CA GLU A 428 11.74 -7.44 -18.97
C GLU A 428 11.09 -7.45 -20.36
N MET A 429 11.45 -6.51 -21.24
CA MET A 429 10.98 -6.49 -22.62
C MET A 429 11.49 -7.72 -23.39
N SER A 430 12.74 -8.13 -23.20
CA SER A 430 13.30 -9.33 -23.83
C SER A 430 12.58 -10.61 -23.38
N LYS A 431 12.24 -10.73 -22.10
CA LYS A 431 11.44 -11.84 -21.58
C LYS A 431 10.01 -11.85 -22.16
N LEU A 432 9.43 -10.67 -22.37
CA LEU A 432 8.10 -10.54 -22.98
C LEU A 432 8.14 -10.99 -24.44
N LEU A 433 9.16 -10.55 -25.19
CA LEU A 433 9.35 -10.89 -26.61
C LEU A 433 9.79 -12.33 -26.83
N GLY A 434 10.58 -12.93 -25.92
CA GLY A 434 10.96 -14.34 -26.00
C GLY A 434 9.78 -15.33 -25.96
N ARG A 435 8.61 -14.88 -25.60
CA ARG A 435 7.34 -15.64 -25.70
C ARG A 435 6.74 -15.65 -27.13
N PHE A 436 7.34 -14.92 -28.08
CA PHE A 436 6.95 -14.99 -29.49
C PHE A 436 7.59 -16.17 -30.24
N ASN A 437 8.64 -16.77 -29.68
CA ASN A 437 9.29 -17.96 -30.18
C ASN A 437 8.70 -19.21 -29.49
#